data_ac8797c62055c90432abdd946606c63b
#
_entry.id   ac8797c62055c90432abdd946606c63b
#
_cell.length_a   1.000
_cell.length_b   1.000
_cell.length_c   1.000
_cell.angle_alpha   90.00
_cell.angle_beta   90.00
_cell.angle_gamma   90.00
#
_symmetry.space_group_name_H-M   'P 1'
#
loop_
_entity.id
_entity.type
_entity.pdbx_description
1 polymer ?
#
loop_
_entity_poly.entity_id
_entity_poly.type
_entity_poly.pdbx_seq_one_letter_code
_entity_poly.pdbx_strand_id
1 'polypeptide(L)'
;MRSVWLALLLPGVAAVALAAQEFHPPPVRSPGDGTRLGLLGFGVRGGIDLSGKTQLVFGVTLDAGNLLTSRFRLRPSGEIGVFNGENSYIGSLEGLYRFTGEGQAATPYAGGGFSLVGHDRCGADPDCPDVWLNVVLGFELHYRSTFNWLLEYHGMGGFRHNRFYAGLTTRRGN
;
A
#
# COMPACT_ATOMS: atom_id res chain seq x y z
N MET A 1 13.44 -30.01 14.70
CA MET A 1 12.86 -30.17 13.36
C MET A 1 12.12 -28.89 12.94
N ARG A 2 12.84 -27.78 12.72
CA ARG A 2 12.22 -26.45 12.48
C ARG A 2 12.92 -25.60 11.40
N SER A 3 13.59 -26.17 10.42
CA SER A 3 14.43 -25.36 9.50
C SER A 3 14.23 -25.61 8.00
N VAL A 4 13.17 -26.29 7.54
CA VAL A 4 13.05 -26.68 6.13
C VAL A 4 12.10 -25.82 5.30
N TRP A 5 11.27 -24.95 5.93
CA TRP A 5 10.19 -24.25 5.21
C TRP A 5 10.56 -22.87 4.64
N LEU A 6 11.71 -22.30 5.05
CA LEU A 6 12.08 -20.93 4.60
C LEU A 6 12.75 -20.90 3.21
N ALA A 7 13.25 -22.04 2.73
CA ALA A 7 13.98 -22.11 1.45
C ALA A 7 13.08 -22.21 0.20
N LEU A 8 11.78 -22.51 0.36
CA LEU A 8 10.86 -22.74 -0.76
C LEU A 8 10.15 -21.47 -1.28
N LEU A 9 10.22 -20.36 -0.54
CA LEU A 9 9.56 -19.09 -0.95
C LEU A 9 10.44 -18.19 -1.82
N LEU A 10 11.78 -18.38 -1.76
CA LEU A 10 12.70 -17.51 -2.52
C LEU A 10 12.71 -17.73 -4.04
N PRO A 11 12.59 -18.96 -4.59
CA PRO A 11 12.61 -19.13 -6.05
C PRO A 11 11.34 -18.60 -6.75
N GLY A 12 10.21 -18.54 -6.05
CA GLY A 12 8.97 -18.02 -6.63
C GLY A 12 8.98 -16.52 -6.90
N VAL A 13 9.64 -15.73 -6.05
CA VAL A 13 9.74 -14.28 -6.21
C VAL A 13 10.67 -13.89 -7.35
N ALA A 14 11.75 -14.63 -7.55
CA ALA A 14 12.70 -14.38 -8.64
C ALA A 14 12.09 -14.68 -10.02
N ALA A 15 11.26 -15.72 -10.14
CA ALA A 15 10.60 -16.08 -11.39
C ALA A 15 9.54 -15.05 -11.83
N VAL A 16 8.84 -14.44 -10.87
CA VAL A 16 7.86 -13.38 -11.17
C VAL A 16 8.55 -12.09 -11.62
N ALA A 17 9.73 -11.77 -11.07
CA ALA A 17 10.50 -10.60 -11.48
C ALA A 17 11.04 -10.72 -12.92
N LEU A 18 11.41 -11.91 -13.36
CA LEU A 18 11.88 -12.16 -14.73
C LEU A 18 10.75 -12.08 -15.77
N ALA A 19 9.55 -12.57 -15.44
CA ALA A 19 8.40 -12.48 -16.33
C ALA A 19 7.88 -11.04 -16.49
N ALA A 20 8.12 -10.17 -15.48
CA ALA A 20 7.74 -8.77 -15.54
C ALA A 20 8.65 -7.91 -16.45
N GLN A 21 9.85 -8.39 -16.77
CA GLN A 21 10.81 -7.64 -17.61
C GLN A 21 10.48 -7.65 -19.11
N GLU A 22 9.68 -8.59 -19.60
CA GLU A 22 9.32 -8.65 -21.02
C GLU A 22 8.14 -7.74 -21.43
N PHE A 23 7.45 -7.15 -20.45
CA PHE A 23 6.34 -6.26 -20.73
C PHE A 23 6.84 -4.81 -20.93
N HIS A 24 6.98 -4.37 -22.18
CA HIS A 24 7.25 -2.97 -22.54
C HIS A 24 5.91 -2.23 -22.70
N PRO A 25 5.44 -1.48 -21.69
CA PRO A 25 4.28 -0.63 -21.91
C PRO A 25 4.63 0.49 -22.90
N PRO A 26 3.66 0.97 -23.70
CA PRO A 26 3.89 2.09 -24.60
C PRO A 26 4.41 3.32 -23.82
N PRO A 27 5.26 4.16 -24.46
CA PRO A 27 5.83 5.33 -23.80
C PRO A 27 4.70 6.26 -23.32
N VAL A 28 4.55 6.36 -22.01
CA VAL A 28 3.62 7.29 -21.38
C VAL A 28 4.28 8.66 -21.39
N ARG A 29 3.63 9.67 -21.95
CA ARG A 29 4.09 11.06 -21.85
C ARG A 29 4.28 11.40 -20.37
N SER A 30 5.48 11.84 -20.01
CA SER A 30 5.76 12.32 -18.67
C SER A 30 4.78 13.44 -18.32
N PRO A 31 3.94 13.32 -17.30
CA PRO A 31 3.19 14.45 -16.80
C PRO A 31 4.19 15.54 -16.41
N GLY A 32 3.93 16.78 -16.77
CA GLY A 32 4.80 17.89 -16.39
C GLY A 32 5.08 17.91 -14.89
N ASP A 33 6.29 18.29 -14.50
CA ASP A 33 6.66 18.51 -13.11
C ASP A 33 5.70 19.55 -12.50
N GLY A 34 5.00 19.16 -11.44
CA GLY A 34 4.09 20.05 -10.73
C GLY A 34 3.07 19.34 -9.86
N THR A 35 2.40 20.12 -9.04
CA THR A 35 1.30 19.66 -8.19
C THR A 35 0.05 19.43 -9.04
N ARG A 36 -0.48 18.21 -9.02
CA ARG A 36 -1.74 17.83 -9.65
C ARG A 36 -2.59 17.07 -8.67
N LEU A 37 -3.53 17.75 -8.04
CA LEU A 37 -4.46 17.15 -7.08
C LEU A 37 -5.79 16.80 -7.77
N GLY A 38 -6.41 15.72 -7.33
CA GLY A 38 -7.68 15.22 -7.84
C GLY A 38 -7.80 13.72 -7.58
N LEU A 39 -8.99 13.16 -7.79
CA LEU A 39 -9.18 11.72 -7.73
C LEU A 39 -8.67 11.11 -9.05
N LEU A 40 -7.45 10.60 -9.03
CA LEU A 40 -6.76 10.07 -10.21
C LEU A 40 -6.83 8.54 -10.33
N GLY A 41 -7.25 7.88 -9.26
CA GLY A 41 -7.38 6.43 -9.22
C GLY A 41 -7.84 5.91 -7.86
N PHE A 42 -8.09 4.63 -7.81
CA PHE A 42 -8.42 3.93 -6.56
C PHE A 42 -7.75 2.56 -6.53
N GLY A 43 -7.67 1.96 -5.35
CA GLY A 43 -7.17 0.62 -5.15
C GLY A 43 -7.97 -0.10 -4.07
N VAL A 44 -7.91 -1.42 -4.12
CA VAL A 44 -8.41 -2.31 -3.09
C VAL A 44 -7.28 -3.21 -2.64
N ARG A 45 -7.18 -3.45 -1.33
CA ARG A 45 -6.14 -4.28 -0.76
C ARG A 45 -6.68 -5.17 0.35
N GLY A 46 -6.12 -6.37 0.45
CA GLY A 46 -6.34 -7.27 1.57
C GLY A 46 -5.01 -7.68 2.16
N GLY A 47 -4.97 -7.99 3.44
CA GLY A 47 -3.71 -8.28 4.09
C GLY A 47 -3.87 -8.90 5.48
N ILE A 48 -2.75 -8.99 6.16
CA ILE A 48 -2.65 -9.50 7.52
C ILE A 48 -1.88 -8.54 8.41
N ASP A 49 -2.37 -8.35 9.62
CA ASP A 49 -1.63 -7.71 10.72
C ASP A 49 -1.00 -8.83 11.56
N LEU A 50 0.32 -8.79 11.69
CA LEU A 50 1.09 -9.80 12.43
C LEU A 50 1.39 -9.37 13.88
N SER A 51 0.83 -8.28 14.34
CA SER A 51 1.09 -7.71 15.66
C SER A 51 0.13 -8.29 16.69
N GLY A 52 0.68 -8.98 17.68
CA GLY A 52 -0.13 -9.57 18.74
C GLY A 52 -1.02 -10.72 18.23
N LYS A 53 -2.33 -10.53 18.24
CA LYS A 53 -3.27 -11.47 17.62
C LYS A 53 -3.39 -11.16 16.14
N THR A 54 -3.06 -12.13 15.29
CA THR A 54 -3.18 -12.00 13.84
C THR A 54 -4.59 -11.59 13.43
N GLN A 55 -4.69 -10.54 12.61
CA GLN A 55 -5.95 -9.99 12.13
C GLN A 55 -5.94 -9.94 10.60
N LEU A 56 -7.07 -10.26 9.96
CA LEU A 56 -7.26 -9.99 8.55
C LEU A 56 -7.65 -8.52 8.36
N VAL A 57 -7.04 -7.89 7.38
CA VAL A 57 -7.25 -6.47 7.10
C VAL A 57 -7.69 -6.29 5.65
N PHE A 58 -8.73 -5.48 5.44
CA PHE A 58 -9.23 -5.10 4.12
C PHE A 58 -9.25 -3.58 4.02
N GLY A 59 -8.89 -3.04 2.88
CA GLY A 59 -8.83 -1.60 2.72
C GLY A 59 -9.06 -1.12 1.29
N VAL A 60 -9.39 0.15 1.22
CA VAL A 60 -9.48 0.91 -0.03
C VAL A 60 -8.49 2.06 0.02
N THR A 61 -7.91 2.38 -1.11
CA THR A 61 -6.99 3.50 -1.27
C THR A 61 -7.46 4.41 -2.40
N LEU A 62 -7.22 5.70 -2.26
CA LEU A 62 -7.49 6.68 -3.30
C LEU A 62 -6.17 7.33 -3.73
N ASP A 63 -5.99 7.51 -5.03
CA ASP A 63 -4.90 8.30 -5.56
C ASP A 63 -5.36 9.76 -5.66
N ALA A 64 -4.95 10.58 -4.69
CA ALA A 64 -5.31 12.00 -4.61
C ALA A 64 -4.39 12.90 -5.44
N GLY A 65 -3.45 12.33 -6.18
CA GLY A 65 -2.60 13.08 -7.08
C GLY A 65 -1.15 13.21 -6.63
N ASN A 66 -0.44 14.12 -7.29
CA ASN A 66 0.95 14.40 -7.03
C ASN A 66 1.10 15.70 -6.26
N LEU A 67 2.04 15.71 -5.32
CA LEU A 67 2.41 16.90 -4.57
C LEU A 67 3.88 17.25 -4.87
N LEU A 68 4.15 18.47 -5.31
CA LEU A 68 5.47 19.03 -5.66
C LEU A 68 6.12 18.40 -6.91
N THR A 69 6.10 17.09 -7.03
CA THR A 69 6.72 16.37 -8.18
C THR A 69 5.81 15.22 -8.62
N SER A 70 5.97 14.76 -9.87
CA SER A 70 5.25 13.59 -10.40
C SER A 70 5.58 12.30 -9.65
N ARG A 71 6.66 12.28 -8.88
CA ARG A 71 7.10 11.12 -8.09
C ARG A 71 6.52 11.07 -6.69
N PHE A 72 6.08 12.20 -6.14
CA PHE A 72 5.52 12.26 -4.79
C PHE A 72 4.00 12.25 -4.85
N ARG A 73 3.40 11.13 -4.44
CA ARG A 73 1.97 10.85 -4.52
C ARG A 73 1.32 10.98 -3.16
N LEU A 74 0.15 11.62 -3.12
CA LEU A 74 -0.71 11.69 -1.93
C LEU A 74 -1.77 10.59 -2.02
N ARG A 75 -1.93 9.81 -0.93
CA ARG A 75 -2.81 8.66 -0.89
C ARG A 75 -3.61 8.59 0.42
N PRO A 76 -4.87 9.03 0.44
CA PRO A 76 -5.80 8.67 1.50
C PRO A 76 -6.19 7.20 1.41
N SER A 77 -6.41 6.54 2.56
CA SER A 77 -6.89 5.17 2.64
C SER A 77 -7.80 4.94 3.83
N GLY A 78 -8.67 3.95 3.71
CA GLY A 78 -9.52 3.45 4.78
C GLY A 78 -9.42 1.94 4.88
N GLU A 79 -9.34 1.41 6.09
CA GLU A 79 -9.14 -0.02 6.38
C GLU A 79 -10.03 -0.50 7.49
N ILE A 80 -10.40 -1.76 7.41
CA ILE A 80 -11.06 -2.51 8.47
C ILE A 80 -10.27 -3.78 8.77
N GLY A 81 -9.96 -4.01 10.05
CA GLY A 81 -9.38 -5.25 10.54
C GLY A 81 -10.43 -6.08 11.25
N VAL A 82 -10.48 -7.37 10.94
CA VAL A 82 -11.51 -8.30 11.42
C VAL A 82 -10.90 -9.63 11.89
N PHE A 83 -11.72 -10.48 12.52
CA PHE A 83 -11.37 -11.85 12.97
C PHE A 83 -10.38 -11.95 14.13
N ASN A 84 -10.32 -10.95 14.97
CA ASN A 84 -9.48 -10.93 16.17
C ASN A 84 -10.30 -10.78 17.46
N GLY A 85 -11.63 -10.86 17.38
CA GLY A 85 -12.55 -10.62 18.49
C GLY A 85 -12.86 -9.14 18.75
N GLU A 86 -12.15 -8.22 18.11
CA GLU A 86 -12.41 -6.78 18.10
C GLU A 86 -12.05 -6.22 16.72
N ASN A 87 -12.99 -5.50 16.10
CA ASN A 87 -12.71 -4.89 14.80
C ASN A 87 -11.89 -3.59 15.00
N SER A 88 -10.98 -3.33 14.07
CA SER A 88 -10.23 -2.08 14.01
C SER A 88 -10.59 -1.31 12.74
N TYR A 89 -10.66 0.01 12.87
CA TYR A 89 -10.96 0.93 11.77
C TYR A 89 -9.80 1.93 11.65
N ILE A 90 -9.24 2.06 10.45
CA ILE A 90 -8.09 2.94 10.24
C ILE A 90 -8.36 3.84 9.05
N GLY A 91 -8.22 5.14 9.27
CA GLY A 91 -8.17 6.13 8.20
C GLY A 91 -6.75 6.69 8.11
N SER A 92 -6.10 6.63 6.95
CA SER A 92 -4.73 7.09 6.78
C SER A 92 -4.61 8.15 5.68
N LEU A 93 -3.63 9.03 5.86
CA LEU A 93 -3.18 9.96 4.83
C LEU A 93 -1.67 9.78 4.66
N GLU A 94 -1.25 9.33 3.48
CA GLU A 94 0.10 8.89 3.18
C GLU A 94 0.70 9.72 2.04
N GLY A 95 1.98 10.07 2.19
CA GLY A 95 2.83 10.60 1.14
C GLY A 95 3.80 9.52 0.67
N LEU A 96 3.76 9.17 -0.62
CA LEU A 96 4.54 8.08 -1.20
C LEU A 96 5.50 8.62 -2.27
N TYR A 97 6.77 8.33 -2.13
CA TYR A 97 7.78 8.63 -3.14
C TYR A 97 8.04 7.42 -4.02
N ARG A 98 7.87 7.57 -5.31
CA ARG A 98 8.14 6.54 -6.33
C ARG A 98 9.56 6.66 -6.82
N PHE A 99 10.33 5.58 -6.75
CA PHE A 99 11.74 5.55 -7.15
C PHE A 99 11.93 5.48 -8.67
N THR A 100 10.93 4.96 -9.37
CA THR A 100 10.95 4.84 -10.84
C THR A 100 9.85 5.69 -11.48
N GLY A 101 10.06 6.05 -12.75
CA GLY A 101 9.05 6.76 -13.56
C GLY A 101 7.83 5.89 -13.86
N GLU A 102 6.77 6.53 -14.35
CA GLU A 102 5.58 5.82 -14.85
C GLU A 102 5.94 4.99 -16.09
N GLY A 103 5.31 3.82 -16.24
CA GLY A 103 5.54 2.93 -17.38
C GLY A 103 6.57 1.83 -17.16
N GLN A 104 7.24 1.79 -16.03
CA GLN A 104 8.10 0.66 -15.68
C GLN A 104 7.27 -0.58 -15.30
N ALA A 105 7.80 -1.78 -15.58
CA ALA A 105 7.13 -3.04 -15.23
C ALA A 105 6.90 -3.19 -13.73
N ALA A 106 7.81 -2.65 -12.93
CA ALA A 106 7.71 -2.57 -11.48
C ALA A 106 8.04 -1.16 -11.00
N THR A 107 7.25 -0.62 -10.11
CA THR A 107 7.45 0.70 -9.51
C THR A 107 7.58 0.55 -8.00
N PRO A 108 8.80 0.48 -7.47
CA PRO A 108 9.01 0.52 -6.03
C PRO A 108 8.72 1.92 -5.49
N TYR A 109 8.20 1.98 -4.27
CA TYR A 109 7.96 3.22 -3.56
C TYR A 109 8.12 3.05 -2.06
N ALA A 110 8.39 4.15 -1.40
CA ALA A 110 8.40 4.25 0.04
C ALA A 110 7.75 5.55 0.48
N GLY A 111 7.28 5.58 1.69
CA GLY A 111 6.68 6.78 2.24
C GLY A 111 6.22 6.59 3.67
N GLY A 112 5.33 7.47 4.07
CA GLY A 112 4.73 7.42 5.39
C GLY A 112 3.63 8.46 5.52
N GLY A 113 3.01 8.49 6.68
CA GLY A 113 1.92 9.39 6.94
C GLY A 113 1.38 9.27 8.35
N PHE A 114 0.15 9.73 8.48
CA PHE A 114 -0.62 9.66 9.71
C PHE A 114 -1.81 8.74 9.54
N SER A 115 -2.13 8.00 10.60
CA SER A 115 -3.28 7.13 10.67
C SER A 115 -4.10 7.45 11.91
N LEU A 116 -5.42 7.56 11.74
CA LEU A 116 -6.39 7.57 12.83
C LEU A 116 -6.86 6.14 13.03
N VAL A 117 -6.67 5.63 14.23
CA VAL A 117 -6.97 4.23 14.56
C VAL A 117 -8.09 4.20 15.57
N GLY A 118 -9.19 3.56 15.20
CA GLY A 118 -10.33 3.30 16.05
C GLY A 118 -10.60 1.80 16.19
N HIS A 119 -11.44 1.45 17.16
CA HIS A 119 -11.91 0.08 17.40
C HIS A 119 -13.34 0.08 17.91
N ASP A 120 -13.98 -1.09 17.98
CA ASP A 120 -15.41 -1.20 18.35
C ASP A 120 -15.76 -0.60 19.72
N ARG A 121 -14.77 -0.45 20.61
CA ARG A 121 -14.97 0.10 21.97
C ARG A 121 -14.56 1.57 22.10
N CYS A 122 -14.29 2.28 21.03
CA CYS A 122 -13.89 3.69 21.07
C CYS A 122 -14.81 4.59 21.90
N GLY A 123 -16.12 4.30 21.93
CA GLY A 123 -17.05 5.09 22.72
C GLY A 123 -16.87 5.01 24.24
N ALA A 124 -16.10 4.03 24.73
CA ALA A 124 -15.77 3.84 26.12
C ALA A 124 -14.31 4.18 26.46
N ASP A 125 -13.49 4.46 25.42
CA ASP A 125 -12.07 4.76 25.53
C ASP A 125 -11.84 6.24 25.26
N PRO A 126 -11.38 7.03 26.27
CA PRO A 126 -11.13 8.47 26.09
C PRO A 126 -9.98 8.79 25.14
N ASP A 127 -9.07 7.85 24.91
CA ASP A 127 -7.90 8.01 24.03
C ASP A 127 -8.19 7.58 22.57
N CYS A 128 -9.44 7.16 22.27
CA CYS A 128 -9.82 6.75 20.92
C CYS A 128 -10.54 7.90 20.15
N PRO A 129 -10.21 8.17 18.87
CA PRO A 129 -9.24 7.42 18.06
C PRO A 129 -7.79 7.86 18.32
N ASP A 130 -6.90 6.89 18.30
CA ASP A 130 -5.45 7.13 18.40
C ASP A 130 -4.88 7.69 17.09
N VAL A 131 -3.85 8.54 17.19
CA VAL A 131 -3.08 9.05 16.05
C VAL A 131 -1.74 8.35 15.99
N TRP A 132 -1.51 7.60 14.91
CA TRP A 132 -0.26 6.87 14.71
C TRP A 132 0.49 7.37 13.48
N LEU A 133 1.82 7.38 13.59
CA LEU A 133 2.69 7.49 12.43
C LEU A 133 2.78 6.13 11.75
N ASN A 134 2.73 6.12 10.42
CA ASN A 134 2.97 4.95 9.62
C ASN A 134 4.15 5.13 8.66
N VAL A 135 4.83 4.04 8.36
CA VAL A 135 5.84 3.89 7.32
C VAL A 135 5.32 2.89 6.31
N VAL A 136 5.41 3.22 5.04
CA VAL A 136 4.95 2.39 3.93
C VAL A 136 6.11 2.05 3.03
N LEU A 137 6.27 0.76 2.72
CA LEU A 137 7.18 0.24 1.72
C LEU A 137 6.39 -0.64 0.77
N GLY A 138 6.55 -0.47 -0.53
CA GLY A 138 5.80 -1.27 -1.47
C GLY A 138 6.29 -1.18 -2.90
N PHE A 139 5.61 -1.91 -3.75
CA PHE A 139 5.80 -1.83 -5.18
C PHE A 139 4.50 -2.14 -5.93
N GLU A 140 4.32 -1.45 -7.03
CA GLU A 140 3.28 -1.69 -8.02
C GLU A 140 3.88 -2.48 -9.18
N LEU A 141 3.25 -3.61 -9.54
CA LEU A 141 3.59 -4.41 -10.71
C LEU A 141 2.56 -4.15 -11.79
N HIS A 142 3.01 -3.71 -12.95
CA HIS A 142 2.14 -3.48 -14.11
C HIS A 142 1.68 -4.80 -14.70
N TYR A 143 0.38 -5.10 -14.61
CA TYR A 143 -0.18 -6.35 -15.12
C TYR A 143 -0.95 -6.14 -16.43
N ARG A 144 -1.77 -5.08 -16.52
CA ARG A 144 -2.56 -4.73 -17.71
C ARG A 144 -2.60 -3.21 -17.89
N SER A 145 -3.17 -2.77 -18.99
CA SER A 145 -3.33 -1.33 -19.25
C SER A 145 -4.15 -0.59 -18.17
N THR A 146 -5.04 -1.28 -17.45
CA THR A 146 -6.00 -0.68 -16.52
C THR A 146 -5.62 -0.87 -15.05
N PHE A 147 -4.94 -1.96 -14.69
CA PHE A 147 -4.66 -2.33 -13.29
C PHE A 147 -3.22 -2.69 -13.06
N ASN A 148 -2.74 -2.38 -11.84
CA ASN A 148 -1.47 -2.81 -11.31
C ASN A 148 -1.71 -3.71 -10.10
N TRP A 149 -0.88 -4.74 -9.94
CA TRP A 149 -0.77 -5.45 -8.67
C TRP A 149 -0.04 -4.56 -7.66
N LEU A 150 -0.49 -4.62 -6.42
CA LEU A 150 0.06 -3.90 -5.29
C LEU A 150 0.56 -4.90 -4.27
N LEU A 151 1.80 -4.72 -3.79
CA LEU A 151 2.33 -5.41 -2.61
C LEU A 151 2.92 -4.36 -1.69
N GLU A 152 2.50 -4.36 -0.41
CA GLU A 152 2.87 -3.35 0.58
C GLU A 152 3.19 -3.95 1.94
N TYR A 153 4.07 -3.28 2.63
CA TYR A 153 4.32 -3.40 4.05
C TYR A 153 4.03 -2.06 4.73
N HIS A 154 3.30 -2.10 5.83
CA HIS A 154 3.03 -0.94 6.69
C HIS A 154 3.54 -1.21 8.10
N GLY A 155 4.44 -0.36 8.58
CA GLY A 155 4.87 -0.30 9.97
C GLY A 155 4.16 0.87 10.66
N MET A 156 3.32 0.60 11.65
CA MET A 156 2.49 1.60 12.30
C MET A 156 2.75 1.65 13.81
N GLY A 157 2.54 2.84 14.42
CA GLY A 157 2.68 3.01 15.87
C GLY A 157 4.07 2.69 16.39
N GLY A 158 5.13 3.09 15.66
CA GLY A 158 6.51 2.74 16.02
C GLY A 158 6.83 1.26 15.81
N PHE A 159 6.30 0.65 14.74
CA PHE A 159 6.43 -0.78 14.40
C PHE A 159 5.77 -1.74 15.38
N ARG A 160 4.84 -1.25 16.21
CA ARG A 160 4.01 -2.11 17.05
C ARG A 160 3.01 -2.92 16.24
N HIS A 161 2.59 -2.38 15.07
CA HIS A 161 1.73 -3.05 14.09
C HIS A 161 2.47 -3.20 12.78
N ASN A 162 2.51 -4.43 12.29
CA ASN A 162 3.21 -4.81 11.08
C ASN A 162 2.21 -5.48 10.13
N ARG A 163 1.84 -4.77 9.07
CA ARG A 163 0.82 -5.20 8.12
C ARG A 163 1.40 -5.47 6.76
N PHE A 164 1.00 -6.57 6.17
CA PHE A 164 1.36 -6.95 4.81
C PHE A 164 0.10 -7.00 3.95
N TYR A 165 0.13 -6.34 2.82
CA TYR A 165 -0.98 -6.23 1.90
C TYR A 165 -0.62 -6.74 0.52
N ALA A 166 -1.62 -7.36 -0.14
CA ALA A 166 -1.67 -7.55 -1.57
C ALA A 166 -2.97 -6.93 -2.10
N GLY A 167 -2.94 -6.37 -3.31
CA GLY A 167 -4.10 -5.69 -3.83
C GLY A 167 -3.99 -5.35 -5.31
N LEU A 168 -4.95 -4.56 -5.75
CA LEU A 168 -5.03 -4.01 -7.10
C LEU A 168 -5.24 -2.51 -7.03
N THR A 169 -4.55 -1.77 -7.87
CA THR A 169 -4.77 -0.34 -8.05
C THR A 169 -5.12 -0.05 -9.50
N THR A 170 -5.97 0.94 -9.73
CA THR A 170 -6.19 1.45 -11.08
C THR A 170 -4.95 2.17 -11.56
N ARG A 171 -4.64 2.01 -12.84
CA ARG A 171 -3.62 2.81 -13.51
C ARG A 171 -4.18 4.21 -13.72
N ARG A 172 -3.36 5.25 -13.49
CA ARG A 172 -3.75 6.61 -13.83
C ARG A 172 -4.08 6.67 -15.33
N GLY A 173 -5.25 7.19 -15.65
CA GLY A 173 -5.58 7.50 -17.03
C GLY A 173 -4.63 8.58 -17.59
N ASN A 174 -4.30 8.44 -18.84
CA ASN A 174 -3.56 9.45 -19.62
C ASN A 174 -4.42 10.68 -19.87
#